data_bd09e791a90f38eacd775f2955893042
#
_entry.id   bd09e791a90f38eacd775f2955893042
#
_cell.length_a   1.000
_cell.length_b   1.000
_cell.length_c   1.000
_cell.angle_alpha   90.00
_cell.angle_beta   90.00
_cell.angle_gamma   90.00
#
_symmetry.space_group_name_H-M   'P 1'
#
loop_
_entity.id
_entity.type
_entity.pdbx_description
1 polymer ?
#
loop_
_entity_poly.entity_id
_entity_poly.type
_entity_poly.pdbx_seq_one_letter_code
_entity_poly.pdbx_strand_id
1 'polypeptide(L)'
;MTNPHGDFIWYELMTPDPDAAKTFYDAVVGWRIEPRPSGEMDYRMISLPGAGNAGGVMRLSDEMRGQGARAGWLGYVGVNDVDTMVGAVEQHGGRTLMPAHDLPGVGRFAMIADPQGAPLYIMNPTPPPGQEDATNTVFSVDQPMHVRWNELATSDPDAAILFYKRHFGWHQEGDMDMGSMGKYRFLQHGGVTVGAVMSKPTQMPVSRWSYYIGVDDIDRAVKAVTDGGGTILHGPQEIPGGEYSLNAIDPQQVMFGLVGPRRA
;
A
#
# COMPACT_ATOMS: atom_id res chain seq x y z
N MET A 1 -7.55 -17.62 6.02
CA MET A 1 -7.88 -16.20 6.26
C MET A 1 -9.10 -15.87 5.45
N THR A 2 -10.11 -15.34 6.10
CA THR A 2 -11.41 -15.02 5.48
C THR A 2 -11.61 -13.51 5.38
N ASN A 3 -10.60 -12.80 4.88
CA ASN A 3 -10.84 -11.41 4.52
C ASN A 3 -11.88 -11.37 3.41
N PRO A 4 -12.87 -10.47 3.49
CA PRO A 4 -13.81 -10.24 2.41
C PRO A 4 -13.08 -9.93 1.10
N HIS A 5 -13.68 -10.36 -0.01
CA HIS A 5 -13.23 -9.97 -1.33
C HIS A 5 -13.19 -8.44 -1.45
N GLY A 6 -12.03 -7.89 -1.83
CA GLY A 6 -11.82 -6.45 -1.95
C GLY A 6 -11.08 -5.81 -0.76
N ASP A 7 -10.83 -6.52 0.32
CA ASP A 7 -10.02 -5.98 1.42
C ASP A 7 -8.55 -5.84 1.01
N PHE A 8 -7.88 -4.80 1.52
CA PHE A 8 -6.41 -4.77 1.53
C PHE A 8 -5.90 -5.76 2.57
N ILE A 9 -5.13 -6.76 2.12
CA ILE A 9 -4.68 -7.88 2.96
C ILE A 9 -3.18 -7.91 3.19
N TRP A 10 -2.40 -7.11 2.45
CA TRP A 10 -0.96 -7.02 2.60
C TRP A 10 -0.40 -5.74 1.99
N TYR A 11 0.76 -5.31 2.51
CA TYR A 11 1.54 -4.23 1.92
C TYR A 11 2.99 -4.65 1.80
N GLU A 12 3.61 -4.37 0.67
CA GLU A 12 4.96 -4.79 0.36
C GLU A 12 5.80 -3.61 -0.11
N LEU A 13 6.96 -3.45 0.49
CA LEU A 13 8.00 -2.56 0.00
C LEU A 13 8.96 -3.35 -0.89
N MET A 14 9.03 -2.99 -2.16
CA MET A 14 10.11 -3.43 -3.04
C MET A 14 11.25 -2.42 -3.00
N THR A 15 12.44 -2.83 -2.56
CA THR A 15 13.60 -1.95 -2.41
C THR A 15 14.90 -2.63 -2.85
N PRO A 16 15.85 -1.90 -3.47
CA PRO A 16 17.17 -2.46 -3.78
C PRO A 16 18.02 -2.74 -2.53
N ASP A 17 17.73 -2.07 -1.41
CA ASP A 17 18.46 -2.19 -0.15
C ASP A 17 17.53 -2.41 1.04
N PRO A 18 17.18 -3.69 1.35
CA PRO A 18 16.35 -4.00 2.50
C PRO A 18 16.98 -3.69 3.86
N ASP A 19 18.32 -3.65 3.98
CA ASP A 19 18.99 -3.29 5.24
C ASP A 19 18.85 -1.81 5.55
N ALA A 20 19.03 -0.96 4.55
CA ALA A 20 18.79 0.48 4.67
C ALA A 20 17.30 0.76 4.92
N ALA A 21 16.38 0.08 4.22
CA ALA A 21 14.95 0.21 4.44
C ALA A 21 14.57 -0.19 5.88
N LYS A 22 15.10 -1.32 6.39
CA LYS A 22 14.91 -1.74 7.78
C LYS A 22 15.33 -0.64 8.75
N THR A 23 16.54 -0.12 8.62
CA THR A 23 17.06 0.92 9.51
C THR A 23 16.19 2.16 9.51
N PHE A 24 15.73 2.57 8.33
CA PHE A 24 14.90 3.74 8.13
C PHE A 24 13.48 3.56 8.71
N TYR A 25 12.75 2.53 8.27
CA TYR A 25 11.34 2.36 8.67
C TYR A 25 11.19 1.90 10.13
N ASP A 26 12.14 1.15 10.69
CA ASP A 26 12.15 0.83 12.12
C ASP A 26 12.22 2.12 12.97
N ALA A 27 13.01 3.11 12.53
CA ALA A 27 13.13 4.39 13.22
C ALA A 27 11.91 5.32 12.97
N VAL A 28 11.42 5.39 11.73
CA VAL A 28 10.33 6.29 11.34
C VAL A 28 8.98 5.85 11.88
N VAL A 29 8.65 4.56 11.72
CA VAL A 29 7.32 4.01 12.06
C VAL A 29 7.32 3.32 13.42
N GLY A 30 8.44 2.76 13.84
CA GLY A 30 8.56 1.92 15.02
C GLY A 30 8.32 0.43 14.72
N TRP A 31 8.39 0.05 13.47
CA TRP A 31 8.29 -1.35 13.05
C TRP A 31 9.47 -2.19 13.53
N ARG A 32 9.34 -3.49 13.36
CA ARG A 32 10.42 -4.47 13.50
C ARG A 32 10.53 -5.25 12.21
N ILE A 33 11.29 -4.71 11.26
CA ILE A 33 11.58 -5.44 10.03
C ILE A 33 12.62 -6.53 10.36
N GLU A 34 12.36 -7.75 9.90
CA GLU A 34 13.25 -8.88 10.14
C GLU A 34 14.64 -8.66 9.51
N PRO A 35 15.70 -9.24 10.07
CA PRO A 35 17.00 -9.26 9.45
C PRO A 35 16.97 -10.11 8.17
N ARG A 36 18.02 -10.00 7.36
CA ARG A 36 18.16 -10.81 6.15
C ARG A 36 18.00 -12.30 6.45
N PRO A 37 17.07 -13.01 5.78
CA PRO A 37 16.93 -14.45 5.93
C PRO A 37 18.14 -15.21 5.35
N SER A 38 18.31 -16.45 5.76
CA SER A 38 19.39 -17.33 5.25
C SER A 38 19.09 -17.93 3.87
N GLY A 39 17.88 -17.71 3.32
CA GLY A 39 17.46 -18.24 2.01
C GLY A 39 17.95 -17.43 0.82
N GLU A 40 17.63 -17.89 -0.38
CA GLU A 40 17.96 -17.19 -1.64
C GLU A 40 17.14 -15.92 -1.82
N MET A 41 15.86 -15.95 -1.42
CA MET A 41 14.95 -14.81 -1.48
C MET A 41 15.11 -13.94 -0.23
N ASP A 42 15.50 -12.68 -0.40
CA ASP A 42 15.51 -11.70 0.69
C ASP A 42 14.12 -11.05 0.79
N TYR A 43 13.24 -11.75 1.50
CA TYR A 43 11.91 -11.28 1.89
C TYR A 43 11.82 -11.22 3.41
N ARG A 44 11.48 -10.07 3.95
CA ARG A 44 11.51 -9.80 5.40
C ARG A 44 10.13 -9.37 5.88
N MET A 45 9.65 -10.01 6.93
CA MET A 45 8.38 -9.62 7.55
C MET A 45 8.53 -8.29 8.29
N ILE A 46 7.49 -7.47 8.21
CA ILE A 46 7.34 -6.25 9.02
C ILE A 46 6.45 -6.61 10.20
N SER A 47 7.07 -6.90 11.35
CA SER A 47 6.34 -7.29 12.56
C SER A 47 5.88 -6.09 13.36
N LEU A 48 4.68 -6.20 13.93
CA LEU A 48 4.12 -5.27 14.89
C LEU A 48 4.55 -5.62 16.32
N PRO A 49 4.76 -4.63 17.22
CA PRO A 49 4.94 -4.91 18.63
C PRO A 49 3.68 -5.58 19.22
N GLY A 50 3.83 -6.81 19.72
CA GLY A 50 2.75 -7.53 20.39
C GLY A 50 2.17 -8.69 19.59
N ALA A 51 1.70 -8.52 18.39
CA ALA A 51 1.24 -9.61 17.53
C ALA A 51 0.94 -9.15 16.09
N GLY A 52 1.16 -10.02 15.11
CA GLY A 52 0.84 -9.80 13.71
C GLY A 52 1.91 -9.08 12.90
N ASN A 53 1.60 -8.88 11.64
CA ASN A 53 2.49 -8.25 10.68
C ASN A 53 1.78 -7.06 10.01
N ALA A 54 2.55 -6.01 9.69
CA ALA A 54 2.08 -4.86 8.92
C ALA A 54 2.32 -5.03 7.41
N GLY A 55 3.16 -5.99 7.01
CA GLY A 55 3.54 -6.18 5.61
C GLY A 55 4.86 -6.91 5.45
N GLY A 56 5.51 -6.70 4.31
CA GLY A 56 6.81 -7.26 3.99
C GLY A 56 7.73 -6.31 3.25
N VAL A 57 9.02 -6.62 3.27
CA VAL A 57 10.06 -5.94 2.48
C VAL A 57 10.70 -6.97 1.57
N MET A 58 10.63 -6.75 0.27
CA MET A 58 11.21 -7.61 -0.75
C MET A 58 12.41 -6.93 -1.40
N ARG A 59 13.50 -7.68 -1.55
CA ARG A 59 14.66 -7.20 -2.32
C ARG A 59 14.31 -7.12 -3.81
N LEU A 60 14.39 -5.94 -4.36
CA LEU A 60 14.29 -5.70 -5.79
C LEU A 60 15.62 -6.05 -6.46
N SER A 61 15.69 -7.21 -7.10
CA SER A 61 16.90 -7.67 -7.78
C SER A 61 17.17 -6.91 -9.07
N ASP A 62 18.41 -7.02 -9.57
CA ASP A 62 18.79 -6.44 -10.87
C ASP A 62 18.02 -7.08 -12.02
N GLU A 63 17.73 -8.38 -11.93
CA GLU A 63 16.90 -9.09 -12.90
C GLU A 63 15.48 -8.51 -12.96
N MET A 64 14.82 -8.35 -11.80
CA MET A 64 13.49 -7.75 -11.71
C MET A 64 13.48 -6.32 -12.28
N ARG A 65 14.53 -5.53 -11.99
CA ARG A 65 14.68 -4.18 -12.56
C ARG A 65 14.83 -4.21 -14.07
N GLY A 66 15.59 -5.18 -14.59
CA GLY A 66 15.73 -5.42 -16.03
C GLY A 66 14.40 -5.78 -16.70
N GLN A 67 13.49 -6.45 -16.00
CA GLN A 67 12.14 -6.79 -16.45
C GLN A 67 11.13 -5.64 -16.25
N GLY A 68 11.56 -4.50 -15.72
CA GLY A 68 10.73 -3.31 -15.59
C GLY A 68 10.19 -3.03 -14.19
N ALA A 69 10.44 -3.89 -13.20
CA ALA A 69 10.05 -3.62 -11.82
C ALA A 69 10.75 -2.37 -11.26
N ARG A 70 10.06 -1.66 -10.40
CA ARG A 70 10.53 -0.43 -9.76
C ARG A 70 10.42 -0.54 -8.24
N ALA A 71 11.31 0.16 -7.53
CA ALA A 71 11.16 0.32 -6.09
C ALA A 71 9.87 1.06 -5.76
N GLY A 72 9.17 0.63 -4.73
CA GLY A 72 7.89 1.21 -4.33
C GLY A 72 7.12 0.37 -3.34
N TRP A 73 6.14 0.99 -2.72
CA TRP A 73 5.12 0.31 -1.94
C TRP A 73 4.01 -0.21 -2.85
N LEU A 74 3.56 -1.42 -2.61
CA LEU A 74 2.48 -2.10 -3.32
C LEU A 74 1.48 -2.68 -2.32
N GLY A 75 0.19 -2.49 -2.58
CA GLY A 75 -0.88 -3.10 -1.81
C GLY A 75 -1.34 -4.39 -2.47
N TYR A 76 -1.78 -5.33 -1.66
CA TYR A 76 -2.42 -6.58 -2.08
C TYR A 76 -3.89 -6.54 -1.71
N VAL A 77 -4.75 -6.81 -2.66
CA VAL A 77 -6.19 -6.92 -2.44
C VAL A 77 -6.61 -8.38 -2.49
N GLY A 78 -7.32 -8.80 -1.46
CA GLY A 78 -7.85 -10.16 -1.35
C GLY A 78 -8.95 -10.42 -2.37
N VAL A 79 -8.86 -11.53 -3.09
CA VAL A 79 -9.87 -11.96 -4.08
C VAL A 79 -10.21 -13.43 -3.90
N ASN A 80 -11.44 -13.80 -4.24
CA ASN A 80 -11.88 -15.20 -4.12
C ASN A 80 -11.20 -16.13 -5.13
N ASP A 81 -10.89 -15.63 -6.33
CA ASP A 81 -10.28 -16.39 -7.42
C ASP A 81 -9.40 -15.46 -8.26
N VAL A 82 -8.09 -15.73 -8.26
CA VAL A 82 -7.10 -14.88 -8.94
C VAL A 82 -7.20 -14.99 -10.45
N ASP A 83 -7.39 -16.20 -11.00
CA ASP A 83 -7.43 -16.40 -12.45
C ASP A 83 -8.68 -15.76 -13.06
N THR A 84 -9.83 -15.95 -12.42
CA THR A 84 -11.07 -15.28 -12.82
C THR A 84 -10.91 -13.77 -12.76
N MET A 85 -10.26 -13.25 -11.71
CA MET A 85 -10.05 -11.80 -11.57
C MET A 85 -9.09 -11.26 -12.64
N VAL A 86 -8.00 -11.95 -12.95
CA VAL A 86 -7.07 -11.58 -14.03
C VAL A 86 -7.83 -11.44 -15.35
N GLY A 87 -8.63 -12.46 -15.72
CA GLY A 87 -9.43 -12.40 -16.94
C GLY A 87 -10.43 -11.25 -16.96
N ALA A 88 -11.10 -10.99 -15.85
CA ALA A 88 -12.05 -9.89 -15.72
C ALA A 88 -11.36 -8.50 -15.81
N VAL A 89 -10.20 -8.35 -15.19
CA VAL A 89 -9.39 -7.11 -15.26
C VAL A 89 -9.00 -6.80 -16.71
N GLU A 90 -8.51 -7.78 -17.46
CA GLU A 90 -8.12 -7.60 -18.86
C GLU A 90 -9.32 -7.26 -19.76
N GLN A 91 -10.47 -7.91 -19.56
CA GLN A 91 -11.71 -7.60 -20.27
C GLN A 91 -12.20 -6.16 -20.05
N HIS A 92 -11.84 -5.55 -18.91
CA HIS A 92 -12.24 -4.19 -18.57
C HIS A 92 -11.11 -3.15 -18.70
N GLY A 93 -10.10 -3.46 -19.55
CA GLY A 93 -9.06 -2.51 -19.94
C GLY A 93 -7.87 -2.40 -19.00
N GLY A 94 -7.84 -3.18 -17.91
CA GLY A 94 -6.64 -3.34 -17.10
C GLY A 94 -5.61 -4.25 -17.79
N ARG A 95 -4.50 -4.49 -17.12
CA ARG A 95 -3.41 -5.32 -17.67
C ARG A 95 -2.83 -6.24 -16.60
N THR A 96 -2.41 -7.42 -17.00
CA THR A 96 -1.59 -8.30 -16.17
C THR A 96 -0.12 -7.87 -16.29
N LEU A 97 0.50 -7.52 -15.17
CA LEU A 97 1.92 -7.16 -15.09
C LEU A 97 2.77 -8.37 -14.71
N MET A 98 2.24 -9.25 -13.87
CA MET A 98 2.83 -10.54 -13.49
C MET A 98 1.73 -11.59 -13.50
N PRO A 99 1.88 -12.69 -14.26
CA PRO A 99 0.89 -13.74 -14.33
C PRO A 99 0.59 -14.37 -12.97
N ALA A 100 -0.61 -14.93 -12.83
CA ALA A 100 -1.00 -15.66 -11.64
C ALA A 100 -0.07 -16.86 -11.41
N HIS A 101 0.43 -16.99 -10.19
CA HIS A 101 1.27 -18.10 -9.78
C HIS A 101 1.05 -18.44 -8.30
N ASP A 102 1.40 -19.67 -7.93
CA ASP A 102 1.31 -20.16 -6.57
C ASP A 102 2.64 -20.00 -5.84
N LEU A 103 2.59 -19.49 -4.60
CA LEU A 103 3.70 -19.55 -3.68
C LEU A 103 3.30 -20.47 -2.52
N PRO A 104 3.95 -21.64 -2.37
CA PRO A 104 3.59 -22.62 -1.35
C PRO A 104 3.56 -22.04 0.05
N GLY A 105 2.46 -22.27 0.78
CA GLY A 105 2.25 -21.74 2.14
C GLY A 105 1.87 -20.26 2.22
N VAL A 106 1.79 -19.57 1.10
CA VAL A 106 1.44 -18.14 1.03
C VAL A 106 0.11 -17.92 0.30
N GLY A 107 -0.03 -18.49 -0.89
CA GLY A 107 -1.26 -18.40 -1.68
C GLY A 107 -1.00 -18.24 -3.17
N ARG A 108 -2.08 -17.97 -3.91
CA ARG A 108 -2.05 -17.65 -5.34
C ARG A 108 -2.21 -16.15 -5.53
N PHE A 109 -1.37 -15.53 -6.34
CA PHE A 109 -1.41 -14.08 -6.57
C PHE A 109 -0.95 -13.69 -7.97
N ALA A 110 -1.31 -12.49 -8.39
CA ALA A 110 -0.91 -11.86 -9.64
C ALA A 110 -0.68 -10.36 -9.41
N MET A 111 0.14 -9.73 -10.25
CA MET A 111 0.21 -8.27 -10.30
C MET A 111 -0.59 -7.78 -11.49
N ILE A 112 -1.47 -6.84 -11.24
CA ILE A 112 -2.30 -6.19 -12.26
C ILE A 112 -2.05 -4.67 -12.26
N ALA A 113 -2.44 -4.02 -13.34
CA ALA A 113 -2.62 -2.57 -13.39
C ALA A 113 -4.05 -2.25 -13.81
N ASP A 114 -4.61 -1.19 -13.24
CA ASP A 114 -5.88 -0.63 -13.71
C ASP A 114 -5.75 -0.03 -15.12
N PRO A 115 -6.84 0.40 -15.78
CA PRO A 115 -6.78 1.00 -17.11
C PRO A 115 -5.91 2.25 -17.21
N GLN A 116 -5.67 2.95 -16.11
CA GLN A 116 -4.82 4.13 -16.03
C GLN A 116 -3.36 3.79 -15.67
N GLY A 117 -3.06 2.51 -15.46
CA GLY A 117 -1.72 1.97 -15.25
C GLY A 117 -1.27 1.90 -13.79
N ALA A 118 -2.14 2.14 -12.80
CA ALA A 118 -1.80 2.01 -11.40
C ALA A 118 -1.65 0.53 -11.00
N PRO A 119 -0.46 0.08 -10.55
CA PRO A 119 -0.23 -1.32 -10.21
C PRO A 119 -0.74 -1.66 -8.81
N LEU A 120 -1.21 -2.90 -8.64
CA LEU A 120 -1.47 -3.54 -7.35
C LEU A 120 -1.41 -5.06 -7.50
N TYR A 121 -1.26 -5.76 -6.37
CA TYR A 121 -1.41 -7.20 -6.34
C TYR A 121 -2.85 -7.60 -6.02
N ILE A 122 -3.28 -8.71 -6.61
CA ILE A 122 -4.48 -9.44 -6.21
C ILE A 122 -4.05 -10.82 -5.68
N MET A 123 -4.69 -11.29 -4.61
CA MET A 123 -4.25 -12.50 -3.94
C MET A 123 -5.40 -13.28 -3.32
N ASN A 124 -5.35 -14.60 -3.47
CA ASN A 124 -6.10 -15.54 -2.65
C ASN A 124 -5.10 -16.21 -1.67
N PRO A 125 -5.05 -15.76 -0.39
CA PRO A 125 -4.07 -16.26 0.55
C PRO A 125 -4.40 -17.66 1.02
N THR A 126 -3.35 -18.48 1.25
CA THR A 126 -3.48 -19.75 1.97
C THR A 126 -3.33 -19.48 3.48
N PRO A 127 -4.36 -19.71 4.29
CA PRO A 127 -4.27 -19.52 5.73
C PRO A 127 -3.22 -20.47 6.34
N PRO A 128 -2.47 -20.03 7.36
CA PRO A 128 -1.64 -20.94 8.14
C PRO A 128 -2.49 -22.02 8.81
N PRO A 129 -1.98 -23.24 9.01
CA PRO A 129 -2.69 -24.30 9.72
C PRO A 129 -3.19 -23.85 11.10
N GLY A 130 -4.46 -24.06 11.38
CA GLY A 130 -5.11 -23.65 12.64
C GLY A 130 -5.49 -22.17 12.71
N GLN A 131 -5.34 -21.43 11.61
CA GLN A 131 -5.73 -20.01 11.49
C GLN A 131 -6.66 -19.77 10.30
N GLU A 132 -7.44 -20.77 9.92
CA GLU A 132 -8.30 -20.72 8.73
C GLU A 132 -9.31 -19.57 8.80
N ASP A 133 -9.80 -19.24 10.00
CA ASP A 133 -10.78 -18.18 10.25
C ASP A 133 -10.15 -16.82 10.65
N ALA A 134 -8.82 -16.73 10.72
CA ALA A 134 -8.16 -15.48 11.08
C ALA A 134 -8.32 -14.44 9.96
N THR A 135 -8.71 -13.22 10.33
CA THR A 135 -8.68 -12.06 9.45
C THR A 135 -7.33 -11.36 9.52
N ASN A 136 -6.87 -10.87 8.38
CA ASN A 136 -5.68 -10.04 8.33
C ASN A 136 -6.03 -8.61 8.78
N THR A 137 -5.17 -8.00 9.55
CA THR A 137 -5.37 -6.66 10.13
C THR A 137 -4.30 -5.66 9.71
N VAL A 138 -3.63 -5.85 8.57
CA VAL A 138 -2.57 -4.95 8.08
C VAL A 138 -3.07 -3.54 7.76
N PHE A 139 -4.36 -3.40 7.46
CA PHE A 139 -5.04 -2.12 7.31
C PHE A 139 -5.86 -1.81 8.56
N SER A 140 -5.76 -0.59 9.06
CA SER A 140 -6.58 -0.08 10.16
C SER A 140 -6.70 1.43 10.06
N VAL A 141 -7.91 1.97 10.17
CA VAL A 141 -8.15 3.42 10.02
C VAL A 141 -7.58 4.27 11.17
N ASP A 142 -7.27 3.66 12.32
CA ASP A 142 -6.93 4.37 13.55
C ASP A 142 -5.67 3.85 14.28
N GLN A 143 -5.21 2.64 13.97
CA GLN A 143 -4.08 2.06 14.69
C GLN A 143 -2.74 2.58 14.15
N PRO A 144 -1.80 3.01 15.01
CA PRO A 144 -0.45 3.31 14.58
C PRO A 144 0.24 2.05 14.02
N MET A 145 1.30 2.24 13.25
CA MET A 145 2.10 1.17 12.60
C MET A 145 1.34 0.33 11.56
N HIS A 146 0.09 0.67 11.25
CA HIS A 146 -0.69 0.08 10.16
C HIS A 146 -0.76 1.05 9.00
N VAL A 147 -1.00 0.57 7.79
CA VAL A 147 -1.49 1.45 6.73
C VAL A 147 -2.90 1.89 7.13
N ARG A 148 -3.12 3.20 7.15
CA ARG A 148 -4.38 3.81 7.61
C ARG A 148 -5.18 4.42 6.47
N TRP A 149 -4.54 4.63 5.31
CA TRP A 149 -5.15 5.24 4.16
C TRP A 149 -4.49 4.79 2.86
N ASN A 150 -5.31 4.53 1.83
CA ASN A 150 -4.87 4.15 0.49
C ASN A 150 -5.30 5.24 -0.48
N GLU A 151 -4.37 5.91 -1.12
CA GLU A 151 -4.62 7.04 -2.02
C GLU A 151 -4.27 6.68 -3.45
N LEU A 152 -5.24 6.76 -4.35
CA LEU A 152 -5.00 6.64 -5.79
C LEU A 152 -4.92 8.01 -6.45
N ALA A 153 -3.75 8.36 -6.95
CA ALA A 153 -3.58 9.48 -7.87
C ALA A 153 -3.61 8.95 -9.31
N THR A 154 -4.64 9.33 -10.07
CA THR A 154 -4.91 8.74 -11.39
C THR A 154 -5.21 9.79 -12.46
N SER A 155 -4.98 9.44 -13.72
CA SER A 155 -5.30 10.32 -14.87
C SER A 155 -6.80 10.43 -15.14
N ASP A 156 -7.60 9.47 -14.68
CA ASP A 156 -9.06 9.45 -14.85
C ASP A 156 -9.73 8.86 -13.59
N PRO A 157 -10.08 9.71 -12.61
CA PRO A 157 -10.74 9.27 -11.37
C PRO A 157 -12.09 8.59 -11.59
N ASP A 158 -12.88 9.02 -12.58
CA ASP A 158 -14.20 8.44 -12.84
C ASP A 158 -14.07 7.00 -13.35
N ALA A 159 -13.22 6.78 -14.33
CA ALA A 159 -12.97 5.45 -14.87
C ALA A 159 -12.34 4.52 -13.81
N ALA A 160 -11.41 5.04 -13.00
CA ALA A 160 -10.80 4.27 -11.91
C ALA A 160 -11.84 3.83 -10.86
N ILE A 161 -12.69 4.73 -10.39
CA ILE A 161 -13.76 4.40 -9.42
C ILE A 161 -14.68 3.31 -9.98
N LEU A 162 -15.08 3.40 -11.25
CA LEU A 162 -15.93 2.38 -11.89
C LEU A 162 -15.22 1.03 -11.98
N PHE A 163 -13.92 1.03 -12.31
CA PHE A 163 -13.09 -0.17 -12.36
C PHE A 163 -13.00 -0.85 -10.99
N TYR A 164 -12.62 -0.12 -9.95
CA TYR A 164 -12.47 -0.67 -8.60
C TYR A 164 -13.80 -1.09 -7.98
N LYS A 165 -14.90 -0.36 -8.25
CA LYS A 165 -16.24 -0.78 -7.87
C LYS A 165 -16.63 -2.13 -8.47
N ARG A 166 -16.34 -2.33 -9.76
CA ARG A 166 -16.68 -3.56 -10.48
C ARG A 166 -15.89 -4.75 -9.98
N HIS A 167 -14.60 -4.57 -9.72
CA HIS A 167 -13.68 -5.66 -9.44
C HIS A 167 -13.54 -5.98 -7.95
N PHE A 168 -13.67 -4.99 -7.07
CA PHE A 168 -13.46 -5.16 -5.64
C PHE A 168 -14.66 -4.76 -4.77
N GLY A 169 -15.74 -4.30 -5.39
CA GLY A 169 -16.92 -3.87 -4.66
C GLY A 169 -16.75 -2.54 -3.94
N TRP A 170 -15.66 -1.81 -4.19
CA TRP A 170 -15.47 -0.48 -3.59
C TRP A 170 -16.47 0.51 -4.19
N HIS A 171 -16.97 1.41 -3.37
CA HIS A 171 -17.84 2.48 -3.86
C HIS A 171 -17.36 3.83 -3.38
N GLN A 172 -17.67 4.86 -4.16
CA GLN A 172 -17.33 6.23 -3.82
C GLN A 172 -18.49 6.83 -3.03
N GLU A 173 -18.21 7.39 -1.86
CA GLU A 173 -19.18 8.11 -1.04
C GLU A 173 -18.51 9.29 -0.35
N GLY A 174 -19.01 10.49 -0.64
CA GLY A 174 -18.42 11.74 -0.17
C GLY A 174 -17.16 12.16 -0.94
N ASP A 175 -16.84 13.42 -0.84
CA ASP A 175 -15.64 14.02 -1.42
C ASP A 175 -15.21 15.26 -0.62
N MET A 176 -13.98 15.70 -0.87
CA MET A 176 -13.45 16.96 -0.38
C MET A 176 -12.93 17.77 -1.58
N ASP A 177 -13.25 19.06 -1.61
CA ASP A 177 -12.73 19.97 -2.63
C ASP A 177 -11.27 20.34 -2.32
N MET A 178 -10.38 20.03 -3.24
CA MET A 178 -8.94 20.33 -3.16
C MET A 178 -8.57 21.55 -4.05
N GLY A 179 -9.54 22.41 -4.36
CA GLY A 179 -9.35 23.60 -5.17
C GLY A 179 -8.88 23.26 -6.59
N SER A 180 -7.72 23.77 -6.99
CA SER A 180 -7.16 23.52 -8.33
C SER A 180 -6.81 22.06 -8.63
N MET A 181 -6.70 21.21 -7.62
CA MET A 181 -6.46 19.77 -7.79
C MET A 181 -7.77 18.97 -8.00
N GLY A 182 -8.93 19.64 -7.95
CA GLY A 182 -10.22 19.00 -8.13
C GLY A 182 -10.72 18.29 -6.86
N LYS A 183 -11.47 17.21 -7.04
CA LYS A 183 -12.09 16.50 -5.94
C LYS A 183 -11.22 15.35 -5.43
N TYR A 184 -11.15 15.21 -4.12
CA TYR A 184 -10.61 14.08 -3.39
C TYR A 184 -11.78 13.19 -2.98
N ARG A 185 -11.98 12.06 -3.69
CA ARG A 185 -13.20 11.24 -3.61
C ARG A 185 -12.96 10.03 -2.72
N PHE A 186 -13.72 9.92 -1.65
CA PHE A 186 -13.54 8.84 -0.68
C PHE A 186 -14.03 7.49 -1.22
N LEU A 187 -13.24 6.45 -0.96
CA LEU A 187 -13.58 5.06 -1.27
C LEU A 187 -14.03 4.34 0.00
N GLN A 188 -15.16 3.65 -0.11
CA GLN A 188 -15.74 2.84 0.95
C GLN A 188 -15.68 1.36 0.58
N HIS A 189 -15.38 0.52 1.57
CA HIS A 189 -15.48 -0.92 1.46
C HIS A 189 -15.85 -1.53 2.83
N GLY A 190 -16.81 -2.47 2.87
CA GLY A 190 -17.21 -3.12 4.13
C GLY A 190 -17.70 -2.17 5.23
N GLY A 191 -18.22 -0.99 4.88
CA GLY A 191 -18.63 0.03 5.85
C GLY A 191 -17.49 0.89 6.41
N VAL A 192 -16.30 0.78 5.84
CA VAL A 192 -15.10 1.52 6.26
C VAL A 192 -14.59 2.37 5.10
N THR A 193 -14.16 3.61 5.39
CA THR A 193 -13.42 4.43 4.41
C THR A 193 -12.00 3.89 4.28
N VAL A 194 -11.72 3.24 3.14
CA VAL A 194 -10.41 2.60 2.90
C VAL A 194 -9.38 3.50 2.26
N GLY A 195 -9.82 4.65 1.74
CA GLY A 195 -8.93 5.58 1.05
C GLY A 195 -9.65 6.58 0.17
N ALA A 196 -8.95 7.11 -0.82
CA ALA A 196 -9.54 8.04 -1.78
C ALA A 196 -8.91 7.94 -3.17
N VAL A 197 -9.62 8.53 -4.15
CA VAL A 197 -9.16 8.71 -5.53
C VAL A 197 -9.13 10.19 -5.85
N MET A 198 -8.04 10.64 -6.46
CA MET A 198 -7.87 12.02 -6.93
C MET A 198 -7.24 12.08 -8.31
N SER A 199 -7.37 13.24 -8.98
CA SER A 199 -6.62 13.51 -10.18
C SER A 199 -5.13 13.59 -9.85
N LYS A 200 -4.29 12.87 -10.59
CA LYS A 200 -2.84 12.97 -10.39
C LYS A 200 -2.33 14.35 -10.80
N PRO A 201 -1.36 14.92 -10.07
CA PRO A 201 -0.68 16.13 -10.49
C PRO A 201 -0.07 15.97 -11.89
N THR A 202 -0.05 17.06 -12.66
CA THR A 202 0.48 17.05 -14.05
C THR A 202 1.94 16.57 -14.10
N GLN A 203 2.73 16.86 -13.07
CA GLN A 203 4.14 16.46 -12.96
C GLN A 203 4.32 14.97 -12.64
N MET A 204 3.27 14.30 -12.15
CA MET A 204 3.30 12.85 -11.87
C MET A 204 3.16 12.10 -13.20
N PRO A 205 4.17 11.32 -13.63
CA PRO A 205 4.17 10.72 -14.97
C PRO A 205 3.15 9.58 -15.10
N VAL A 206 2.91 8.84 -14.02
CA VAL A 206 2.08 7.63 -14.00
C VAL A 206 1.04 7.69 -12.91
N SER A 207 -0.09 7.01 -13.11
CA SER A 207 -1.08 6.75 -12.05
C SER A 207 -0.49 5.75 -11.05
N ARG A 208 -0.75 5.96 -9.75
CA ARG A 208 -0.22 5.07 -8.70
C ARG A 208 -1.02 5.14 -7.42
N TRP A 209 -0.91 4.09 -6.65
CA TRP A 209 -1.30 4.05 -5.26
C TRP A 209 -0.20 4.61 -4.36
N SER A 210 -0.60 5.31 -3.32
CA SER A 210 0.23 5.77 -2.20
C SER A 210 -0.41 5.30 -0.89
N TYR A 211 0.42 4.90 0.06
CA TYR A 211 -0.04 4.33 1.32
C TYR A 211 0.43 5.20 2.46
N TYR A 212 -0.51 5.58 3.34
CA TYR A 212 -0.20 6.39 4.51
C TYR A 212 -0.15 5.51 5.75
N ILE A 213 1.00 5.47 6.36
CA ILE A 213 1.32 4.62 7.51
C ILE A 213 1.07 5.44 8.77
N GLY A 214 0.35 4.85 9.72
CA GLY A 214 0.08 5.46 11.01
C GLY A 214 1.34 5.57 11.86
N VAL A 215 1.56 6.74 12.47
CA VAL A 215 2.64 6.97 13.44
C VAL A 215 2.05 7.46 14.77
N ASP A 216 2.78 7.25 15.84
CA ASP A 216 2.39 7.67 17.20
C ASP A 216 2.50 9.18 17.43
N ASP A 217 3.41 9.85 16.70
CA ASP A 217 3.67 11.29 16.73
C ASP A 217 4.26 11.75 15.40
N ILE A 218 3.59 12.67 14.73
CA ILE A 218 3.99 13.12 13.38
C ILE A 218 5.29 13.92 13.41
N ASP A 219 5.56 14.72 14.46
CA ASP A 219 6.77 15.53 14.54
C ASP A 219 8.01 14.68 14.87
N ARG A 220 7.83 13.65 15.72
CA ARG A 220 8.86 12.61 15.92
C ARG A 220 9.19 11.91 14.60
N ALA A 221 8.17 11.55 13.84
CA ALA A 221 8.35 10.87 12.56
C ALA A 221 9.05 11.78 11.53
N VAL A 222 8.71 13.07 11.45
CA VAL A 222 9.42 14.07 10.60
C VAL A 222 10.91 14.09 10.92
N LYS A 223 11.24 14.15 12.22
CA LYS A 223 12.64 14.14 12.65
C LYS A 223 13.32 12.83 12.24
N ALA A 224 12.69 11.70 12.46
CA ALA A 224 13.25 10.39 12.09
C ALA A 224 13.45 10.24 10.57
N VAL A 225 12.52 10.75 9.75
CA VAL A 225 12.67 10.79 8.27
C VAL A 225 13.91 11.57 7.89
N THR A 226 14.09 12.77 8.44
CA THR A 226 15.20 13.66 8.11
C THR A 226 16.54 13.09 8.59
N ASP A 227 16.61 12.63 9.84
CA ASP A 227 17.81 12.01 10.42
C ASP A 227 18.21 10.73 9.68
N GLY A 228 17.23 9.96 9.18
CA GLY A 228 17.43 8.75 8.41
C GLY A 228 17.78 8.98 6.94
N GLY A 229 17.93 10.24 6.49
CA GLY A 229 18.29 10.58 5.11
C GLY A 229 17.12 10.57 4.11
N GLY A 230 15.88 10.50 4.58
CA GLY A 230 14.69 10.73 3.77
C GLY A 230 14.43 12.23 3.56
N THR A 231 13.46 12.54 2.72
CA THR A 231 13.07 13.92 2.40
C THR A 231 11.57 14.10 2.52
N ILE A 232 11.13 15.11 3.28
CA ILE A 232 9.72 15.51 3.33
C ILE A 232 9.40 16.28 2.05
N LEU A 233 8.39 15.80 1.31
CA LEU A 233 7.93 16.42 0.07
C LEU A 233 6.78 17.40 0.32
N HIS A 234 5.88 17.07 1.25
CA HIS A 234 4.73 17.88 1.61
C HIS A 234 4.30 17.61 3.04
N GLY A 235 3.83 18.65 3.74
CA GLY A 235 3.37 18.54 5.13
C GLY A 235 4.48 18.73 6.17
N PRO A 236 4.24 18.39 7.46
CA PRO A 236 2.96 17.89 7.99
C PRO A 236 1.85 18.92 7.88
N GLN A 237 0.71 18.50 7.35
CA GLN A 237 -0.49 19.33 7.23
C GLN A 237 -1.62 18.73 8.06
N GLU A 238 -2.36 19.57 8.77
CA GLU A 238 -3.54 19.12 9.51
C GLU A 238 -4.62 18.62 8.54
N ILE A 239 -5.24 17.50 8.90
CA ILE A 239 -6.33 16.87 8.16
C ILE A 239 -7.61 16.86 9.01
N PRO A 240 -8.80 16.66 8.41
CA PRO A 240 -10.02 16.49 9.17
C PRO A 240 -9.89 15.42 10.26
N GLY A 241 -10.27 15.77 11.49
CA GLY A 241 -10.10 14.90 12.67
C GLY A 241 -8.96 15.33 13.60
N GLY A 242 -8.16 16.34 13.22
CA GLY A 242 -7.13 16.93 14.08
C GLY A 242 -5.79 16.18 14.07
N GLU A 243 -5.65 15.18 13.22
CA GLU A 243 -4.36 14.55 12.94
C GLU A 243 -3.61 15.29 11.82
N TYR A 244 -2.39 14.87 11.55
CA TYR A 244 -1.51 15.46 10.54
C TYR A 244 -1.10 14.39 9.55
N SER A 245 -0.97 14.78 8.28
CA SER A 245 -0.42 13.91 7.23
C SER A 245 0.76 14.56 6.53
N LEU A 246 1.63 13.74 5.99
CA LEU A 246 2.75 14.15 5.16
C LEU A 246 3.04 13.16 4.05
N ASN A 247 3.71 13.63 3.01
CA ASN A 247 4.33 12.80 1.99
C ASN A 247 5.86 12.95 2.06
N ALA A 248 6.55 11.84 1.93
CA ALA A 248 8.00 11.78 1.98
C ALA A 248 8.56 10.78 0.98
N ILE A 249 9.86 10.84 0.76
CA ILE A 249 10.65 9.79 0.09
C ILE A 249 11.70 9.25 1.06
N ASP A 250 11.91 7.95 1.01
CA ASP A 250 12.97 7.29 1.75
C ASP A 250 14.35 7.45 1.06
N PRO A 251 15.46 7.01 1.67
CA PRO A 251 16.78 7.11 1.07
C PRO A 251 16.95 6.36 -0.27
N GLN A 252 16.08 5.39 -0.58
CA GLN A 252 16.04 4.67 -1.85
C GLN A 252 15.09 5.31 -2.87
N GLN A 253 14.61 6.54 -2.60
CA GLN A 253 13.69 7.31 -3.44
C GLN A 253 12.29 6.70 -3.57
N VAL A 254 11.88 5.88 -2.61
CA VAL A 254 10.52 5.36 -2.52
C VAL A 254 9.61 6.36 -1.82
N MET A 255 8.50 6.70 -2.46
CA MET A 255 7.49 7.57 -1.87
C MET A 255 6.60 6.80 -0.90
N PHE A 256 6.27 7.44 0.23
CA PHE A 256 5.32 6.96 1.23
C PHE A 256 4.62 8.14 1.90
N GLY A 257 3.47 7.87 2.53
CA GLY A 257 2.76 8.82 3.38
C GLY A 257 2.87 8.43 4.85
N LEU A 258 2.77 9.43 5.72
CA LEU A 258 2.58 9.23 7.17
C LEU A 258 1.34 9.98 7.63
N VAL A 259 0.67 9.43 8.64
CA VAL A 259 -0.48 10.05 9.29
C VAL A 259 -0.42 9.78 10.80
N GLY A 260 -0.71 10.80 11.61
CA GLY A 260 -0.75 10.63 13.05
C GLY A 260 -0.98 11.94 13.81
N PRO A 261 -1.18 11.84 15.12
CA PRO A 261 -1.35 13.00 15.97
C PRO A 261 -0.04 13.79 16.09
N ARG A 262 -0.18 15.07 16.46
CA ARG A 262 0.91 15.88 16.98
C ARG A 262 0.83 15.84 18.50
N ARG A 263 1.84 15.31 19.14
CA ARG A 263 1.92 15.28 20.61
C ARG A 263 2.70 16.51 21.11
N ALA A 264 2.11 17.16 22.12
CA ALA A 264 2.74 18.33 22.77
C ALA A 264 3.95 17.90 23.61
#